data_14531bf89146ce15c45bcb7a92c8182c
#
_entry.id   14531bf89146ce15c45bcb7a92c8182c
#
_cell.length_a   1.000
_cell.length_b   1.000
_cell.length_c   1.000
_cell.angle_alpha   90.00
_cell.angle_beta   90.00
_cell.angle_gamma   90.00
#
_symmetry.space_group_name_H-M   'P 1'
#
loop_
_entity.id
_entity.type
_entity.pdbx_description
1 polymer ?
#
loop_
_entity_poly.entity_id
_entity_poly.type
_entity_poly.pdbx_seq_one_letter_code
_entity_poly.pdbx_strand_id
1 'polypeptide(L)'
;MQFKVISASDLTHNQREQIAKLCFEAFDEDPWSQYAFMQNAVHVIGSVDNVIVSHALWTKRNFTVNTIQNIETAYVEYVTTDLSMRGKGYASQLLKYLIHYLTLSQYPLAALQPEDDEFYKKLGWLPWKGNLYVQNGQSLYQTEDVEILLYPLNKEIEAYLKSQHQLLCTDWREGELW
;
A
#
# COMPACT_ATOMS: atom_id res chain seq x y z
N MET A 1 -15.70 4.83 14.06
CA MET A 1 -14.25 4.96 13.84
C MET A 1 -13.96 6.27 13.14
N GLN A 2 -12.96 7.01 13.59
CA GLN A 2 -12.48 8.24 12.96
C GLN A 2 -11.26 7.93 12.10
N PHE A 3 -11.14 8.57 10.95
CA PHE A 3 -10.00 8.40 10.06
C PHE A 3 -9.19 9.68 9.95
N LYS A 4 -7.87 9.51 9.82
CA LYS A 4 -6.95 10.63 9.57
C LYS A 4 -5.85 10.18 8.62
N VAL A 5 -5.52 11.05 7.66
CA VAL A 5 -4.30 10.94 6.83
C VAL A 5 -3.27 11.90 7.40
N ILE A 6 -2.04 11.44 7.56
CA ILE A 6 -0.97 12.20 8.20
C ILE A 6 0.39 11.77 7.63
N SER A 7 1.28 12.73 7.33
CA SER A 7 2.65 12.42 6.91
C SER A 7 3.47 11.86 8.08
N ALA A 8 4.47 11.03 7.78
CA ALA A 8 5.34 10.48 8.80
C ALA A 8 6.02 11.56 9.66
N SER A 9 6.35 12.73 9.06
CA SER A 9 6.93 13.87 9.78
C SER A 9 6.01 14.49 10.82
N ASP A 10 4.69 14.42 10.62
CA ASP A 10 3.68 15.09 11.44
C ASP A 10 3.07 14.17 12.52
N LEU A 11 3.46 12.89 12.53
CA LEU A 11 3.06 11.96 13.58
C LEU A 11 3.63 12.40 14.93
N THR A 12 2.76 12.48 15.93
CA THR A 12 3.19 12.67 17.32
C THR A 12 3.93 11.43 17.82
N HIS A 13 4.73 11.58 18.87
CA HIS A 13 5.42 10.45 19.51
C HIS A 13 4.44 9.33 19.91
N ASN A 14 3.35 9.68 20.58
CA ASN A 14 2.32 8.71 20.97
C ASN A 14 1.68 7.98 19.78
N GLN A 15 1.43 8.67 18.66
CA GLN A 15 0.91 8.00 17.44
C GLN A 15 1.93 7.02 16.86
N ARG A 16 3.21 7.37 16.84
CA ARG A 16 4.29 6.48 16.41
C ARG A 16 4.36 5.22 17.26
N GLU A 17 4.31 5.36 18.60
CA GLU A 17 4.32 4.23 19.52
C GLU A 17 3.10 3.30 19.31
N GLN A 18 1.89 3.87 19.13
CA GLN A 18 0.71 3.07 18.87
C GLN A 18 0.80 2.32 17.52
N ILE A 19 1.29 2.97 16.47
CA ILE A 19 1.47 2.34 15.16
C ILE A 19 2.56 1.26 15.22
N ALA A 20 3.70 1.55 15.86
CA ALA A 20 4.77 0.57 16.04
C ALA A 20 4.27 -0.68 16.76
N LYS A 21 3.47 -0.51 17.81
CA LYS A 21 2.85 -1.64 18.52
C LYS A 21 1.95 -2.46 17.60
N LEU A 22 1.07 -1.82 16.81
CA LEU A 22 0.18 -2.53 15.87
C LEU A 22 0.98 -3.31 14.81
N CYS A 23 2.04 -2.71 14.27
CA CYS A 23 2.89 -3.36 13.27
C CYS A 23 3.66 -4.51 13.90
N PHE A 24 4.23 -4.33 15.09
CA PHE A 24 4.95 -5.38 15.78
C PHE A 24 4.05 -6.60 16.11
N GLU A 25 2.83 -6.34 16.57
CA GLU A 25 1.87 -7.42 16.86
C GLU A 25 1.39 -8.16 15.61
N ALA A 26 1.41 -7.52 14.44
CA ALA A 26 0.96 -8.11 13.18
C ALA A 26 2.07 -8.78 12.37
N PHE A 27 3.27 -8.19 12.35
CA PHE A 27 4.35 -8.55 11.42
C PHE A 27 5.67 -8.89 12.12
N ASP A 28 5.76 -8.75 13.45
CA ASP A 28 7.01 -8.86 14.25
C ASP A 28 8.07 -7.83 13.80
N GLU A 29 7.62 -6.66 13.33
CA GLU A 29 8.46 -5.61 12.74
C GLU A 29 8.14 -4.23 13.31
N ASP A 30 9.19 -3.42 13.51
CA ASP A 30 9.05 -1.98 13.72
C ASP A 30 9.35 -1.25 12.41
N PRO A 31 8.33 -0.66 11.75
CA PRO A 31 8.48 -0.05 10.42
C PRO A 31 9.52 1.08 10.39
N TRP A 32 9.78 1.77 11.52
CA TRP A 32 10.76 2.87 11.54
C TRP A 32 12.20 2.43 11.71
N SER A 33 12.46 1.22 12.24
CA SER A 33 13.81 0.71 12.43
C SER A 33 14.37 0.03 11.19
N GLN A 34 13.51 -0.44 10.28
CA GLN A 34 13.93 -1.29 9.17
C GLN A 34 14.20 -0.55 7.86
N TYR A 35 13.40 0.48 7.55
CA TYR A 35 13.43 1.05 6.20
C TYR A 35 13.48 2.58 6.19
N ALA A 36 14.51 3.13 5.55
CA ALA A 36 14.69 4.58 5.42
C ALA A 36 13.54 5.27 4.66
N PHE A 37 12.91 4.56 3.69
CA PHE A 37 11.80 5.11 2.91
C PHE A 37 10.55 5.39 3.76
N MET A 38 10.40 4.77 4.92
CA MET A 38 9.30 5.00 5.86
C MET A 38 9.21 6.45 6.36
N GLN A 39 10.32 7.19 6.35
CA GLN A 39 10.34 8.60 6.75
C GLN A 39 9.52 9.49 5.80
N ASN A 40 9.30 9.04 4.57
CA ASN A 40 8.51 9.74 3.56
C ASN A 40 7.11 9.14 3.36
N ALA A 41 6.75 8.16 4.18
CA ALA A 41 5.45 7.51 4.10
C ALA A 41 4.32 8.46 4.53
N VAL A 42 3.14 8.22 3.97
CA VAL A 42 1.89 8.83 4.42
C VAL A 42 1.04 7.76 5.09
N HIS A 43 0.63 8.02 6.30
CA HIS A 43 -0.11 7.07 7.13
C HIS A 43 -1.60 7.35 7.08
N VAL A 44 -2.41 6.29 7.06
CA VAL A 44 -3.84 6.33 7.32
C VAL A 44 -4.08 5.63 8.66
N ILE A 45 -4.67 6.35 9.59
CA ILE A 45 -4.99 5.82 10.91
C ILE A 45 -6.50 5.81 11.12
N GLY A 46 -7.00 4.71 11.67
CA GLY A 46 -8.37 4.56 12.12
C GLY A 46 -8.42 4.44 13.64
N SER A 47 -9.11 5.37 14.31
CA SER A 47 -9.17 5.45 15.76
C SER A 47 -10.59 5.24 16.30
N VAL A 48 -10.67 4.58 17.45
CA VAL A 48 -11.87 4.45 18.28
C VAL A 48 -11.51 4.97 19.66
N ASP A 49 -12.29 5.90 20.20
CA ASP A 49 -12.06 6.53 21.50
C ASP A 49 -10.62 7.08 21.68
N ASN A 50 -10.08 7.72 20.61
CA ASN A 50 -8.73 8.25 20.49
C ASN A 50 -7.60 7.21 20.54
N VAL A 51 -7.90 5.93 20.48
CA VAL A 51 -6.92 4.85 20.35
C VAL A 51 -6.83 4.43 18.89
N ILE A 52 -5.63 4.31 18.32
CA ILE A 52 -5.42 3.81 16.97
C ILE A 52 -5.66 2.30 16.99
N VAL A 53 -6.66 1.85 16.24
CA VAL A 53 -7.05 0.43 16.16
C VAL A 53 -6.83 -0.18 14.79
N SER A 54 -6.60 0.64 13.79
CA SER A 54 -6.28 0.18 12.43
C SER A 54 -5.34 1.17 11.74
N HIS A 55 -4.44 0.67 10.95
CA HIS A 55 -3.39 1.43 10.29
C HIS A 55 -3.12 0.87 8.89
N ALA A 56 -2.73 1.72 8.00
CA ALA A 56 -2.04 1.45 6.75
C ALA A 56 -1.14 2.65 6.43
N LEU A 57 -0.16 2.46 5.58
CA LEU A 57 0.60 3.55 5.00
C LEU A 57 0.72 3.37 3.50
N TRP A 58 1.16 4.41 2.81
CA TRP A 58 1.65 4.27 1.45
C TRP A 58 2.92 5.08 1.25
N THR A 59 3.75 4.58 0.35
CA THR A 59 4.89 5.28 -0.21
C THR A 59 4.63 5.57 -1.67
N LYS A 60 5.21 6.66 -2.18
CA LYS A 60 5.15 6.98 -3.61
C LYS A 60 6.19 6.12 -4.35
N ARG A 61 5.73 5.39 -5.37
CA ARG A 61 6.59 4.63 -6.28
C ARG A 61 6.25 4.93 -7.74
N ASN A 62 7.19 4.70 -8.63
CA ASN A 62 6.97 4.83 -10.06
C ASN A 62 6.82 3.45 -10.68
N PHE A 63 5.66 3.20 -11.28
CA PHE A 63 5.39 1.95 -11.97
C PHE A 63 5.43 2.14 -13.48
N THR A 64 5.84 1.08 -14.16
CA THR A 64 5.62 0.87 -15.60
C THR A 64 4.63 -0.29 -15.74
N VAL A 65 3.53 -0.05 -16.44
CA VAL A 65 2.53 -1.08 -16.75
C VAL A 65 2.53 -1.30 -18.25
N ASN A 66 3.03 -2.43 -18.70
CA ASN A 66 3.28 -2.75 -20.10
C ASN A 66 4.13 -1.65 -20.79
N THR A 67 3.51 -0.78 -21.60
CA THR A 67 4.17 0.30 -22.34
C THR A 67 4.01 1.67 -21.68
N ILE A 68 3.15 1.81 -20.68
CA ILE A 68 2.93 3.09 -19.97
C ILE A 68 3.95 3.20 -18.85
N GLN A 69 4.84 4.19 -18.98
CA GLN A 69 5.94 4.42 -18.03
C GLN A 69 5.58 5.55 -17.04
N ASN A 70 6.29 5.57 -15.92
CA ASN A 70 6.24 6.64 -14.92
C ASN A 70 4.83 6.87 -14.34
N ILE A 71 4.09 5.79 -14.09
CA ILE A 71 2.81 5.85 -13.39
C ILE A 71 3.10 6.09 -11.92
N GLU A 72 2.78 7.28 -11.42
CA GLU A 72 2.86 7.59 -10.00
C GLU A 72 1.88 6.71 -9.22
N THR A 73 2.41 5.82 -8.40
CA THR A 73 1.65 4.78 -7.72
C THR A 73 1.74 4.95 -6.21
N ALA A 74 0.59 4.94 -5.54
CA ALA A 74 0.54 4.81 -4.09
C ALA A 74 0.75 3.34 -3.71
N TYR A 75 1.96 2.99 -3.27
CA TYR A 75 2.27 1.63 -2.85
C TYR A 75 1.89 1.45 -1.38
N VAL A 76 0.86 0.65 -1.12
CA VAL A 76 0.23 0.50 0.19
C VAL A 76 0.88 -0.64 0.96
N GLU A 77 1.25 -0.36 2.20
CA GLU A 77 2.00 -1.28 3.06
C GLU A 77 1.46 -1.21 4.50
N TYR A 78 1.85 -2.17 5.33
CA TYR A 78 1.55 -2.24 6.77
C TYR A 78 0.05 -2.08 7.09
N VAL A 79 -0.80 -2.77 6.30
CA VAL A 79 -2.24 -2.80 6.57
C VAL A 79 -2.50 -3.70 7.77
N THR A 80 -2.82 -3.10 8.90
CA THR A 80 -3.00 -3.84 10.15
C THR A 80 -4.22 -3.37 10.94
N THR A 81 -4.74 -4.24 11.80
CA THR A 81 -5.80 -3.95 12.76
C THR A 81 -5.48 -4.67 14.07
N ASP A 82 -5.65 -3.97 15.19
CA ASP A 82 -5.51 -4.51 16.54
C ASP A 82 -6.16 -5.89 16.65
N LEU A 83 -5.44 -6.86 17.18
CA LEU A 83 -5.87 -8.27 17.25
C LEU A 83 -7.23 -8.43 17.93
N SER A 84 -7.48 -7.66 19.00
CA SER A 84 -8.74 -7.68 19.76
C SER A 84 -9.92 -7.02 19.01
N MET A 85 -9.59 -6.25 17.96
CA MET A 85 -10.56 -5.50 17.15
C MET A 85 -10.79 -6.12 15.76
N ARG A 86 -10.14 -7.23 15.45
CA ARG A 86 -10.35 -7.97 14.19
C ARG A 86 -11.79 -8.49 14.07
N GLY A 87 -12.22 -8.78 12.84
CA GLY A 87 -13.57 -9.24 12.54
C GLY A 87 -14.67 -8.17 12.56
N LYS A 88 -14.36 -6.92 12.98
CA LYS A 88 -15.30 -5.79 13.03
C LYS A 88 -15.33 -4.93 11.75
N GLY A 89 -14.58 -5.34 10.71
CA GLY A 89 -14.52 -4.65 9.42
C GLY A 89 -13.70 -3.36 9.41
N TYR A 90 -12.84 -3.13 10.39
CA TYR A 90 -12.06 -1.89 10.50
C TYR A 90 -11.03 -1.75 9.38
N ALA A 91 -10.31 -2.84 9.02
CA ALA A 91 -9.39 -2.83 7.88
C ALA A 91 -10.11 -2.46 6.57
N SER A 92 -11.28 -3.05 6.31
CA SER A 92 -12.09 -2.72 5.12
C SER A 92 -12.53 -1.26 5.09
N GLN A 93 -12.92 -0.70 6.24
CA GLN A 93 -13.31 0.71 6.33
C GLN A 93 -12.09 1.63 6.10
N LEU A 94 -10.94 1.29 6.68
CA LEU A 94 -9.67 2.02 6.51
C LEU A 94 -9.25 2.05 5.05
N LEU A 95 -9.24 0.89 4.38
CA LEU A 95 -8.85 0.79 2.96
C LEU A 95 -9.82 1.54 2.03
N LYS A 96 -11.12 1.49 2.30
CA LYS A 96 -12.10 2.30 1.54
C LYS A 96 -11.84 3.80 1.71
N TYR A 97 -11.53 4.24 2.93
CA TYR A 97 -11.17 5.62 3.19
C TYR A 97 -9.87 6.02 2.48
N LEU A 98 -8.83 5.16 2.53
CA LEU A 98 -7.57 5.35 1.83
C LEU A 98 -7.79 5.51 0.32
N ILE A 99 -8.53 4.60 -0.31
CA ILE A 99 -8.81 4.64 -1.75
C ILE A 99 -9.57 5.92 -2.12
N HIS A 100 -10.57 6.32 -1.32
CA HIS A 100 -11.27 7.58 -1.54
C HIS A 100 -10.32 8.78 -1.48
N TYR A 101 -9.44 8.83 -0.48
CA TYR A 101 -8.43 9.88 -0.34
C TYR A 101 -7.46 9.93 -1.53
N LEU A 102 -6.94 8.78 -1.96
CA LEU A 102 -6.02 8.68 -3.09
C LEU A 102 -6.68 9.14 -4.41
N THR A 103 -7.96 8.80 -4.60
CA THR A 103 -8.73 9.26 -5.76
C THR A 103 -8.83 10.79 -5.80
N LEU A 104 -9.11 11.42 -4.66
CA LEU A 104 -9.16 12.89 -4.55
C LEU A 104 -7.77 13.54 -4.72
N SER A 105 -6.71 12.85 -4.33
CA SER A 105 -5.32 13.30 -4.47
C SER A 105 -4.72 13.04 -5.86
N GLN A 106 -5.54 12.57 -6.82
CA GLN A 106 -5.20 12.37 -8.23
C GLN A 106 -4.10 11.32 -8.47
N TYR A 107 -3.86 10.39 -7.56
CA TYR A 107 -3.06 9.22 -7.88
C TYR A 107 -3.77 8.41 -8.99
N PRO A 108 -3.07 8.00 -10.06
CA PRO A 108 -3.67 7.17 -11.10
C PRO A 108 -3.83 5.70 -10.68
N LEU A 109 -2.97 5.23 -9.77
CA LEU A 109 -2.86 3.82 -9.39
C LEU A 109 -2.51 3.67 -7.91
N ALA A 110 -3.08 2.66 -7.26
CA ALA A 110 -2.55 2.11 -6.02
C ALA A 110 -2.13 0.64 -6.24
N ALA A 111 -1.13 0.19 -5.49
CA ALA A 111 -0.61 -1.17 -5.55
C ALA A 111 -0.29 -1.68 -4.14
N LEU A 112 -0.30 -2.99 -3.96
CA LEU A 112 0.16 -3.65 -2.75
C LEU A 112 0.57 -5.10 -3.03
N GLN A 113 1.41 -5.65 -2.16
CA GLN A 113 1.64 -7.08 -2.04
C GLN A 113 0.71 -7.62 -0.93
N PRO A 114 -0.22 -8.55 -1.22
CA PRO A 114 -1.16 -9.04 -0.23
C PRO A 114 -0.58 -10.20 0.60
N GLU A 115 -1.02 -10.32 1.86
CA GLU A 115 -0.95 -11.59 2.61
C GLU A 115 -2.18 -12.48 2.33
N ASP A 116 -3.36 -11.86 2.15
CA ASP A 116 -4.65 -12.51 1.83
C ASP A 116 -5.28 -11.77 0.65
N ASP A 117 -5.05 -12.27 -0.55
CA ASP A 117 -5.53 -11.67 -1.79
C ASP A 117 -7.07 -11.64 -1.87
N GLU A 118 -7.76 -12.64 -1.32
CA GLU A 118 -9.21 -12.73 -1.33
C GLU A 118 -9.88 -11.60 -0.52
N PHE A 119 -9.22 -11.13 0.54
CA PHE A 119 -9.69 -9.98 1.30
C PHE A 119 -9.68 -8.71 0.44
N TYR A 120 -8.58 -8.45 -0.25
CA TYR A 120 -8.42 -7.27 -1.10
C TYR A 120 -9.26 -7.33 -2.38
N LYS A 121 -9.39 -8.49 -3.01
CA LYS A 121 -10.26 -8.71 -4.18
C LYS A 121 -11.72 -8.33 -3.88
N LYS A 122 -12.24 -8.66 -2.71
CA LYS A 122 -13.58 -8.23 -2.24
C LYS A 122 -13.73 -6.71 -2.10
N LEU A 123 -12.61 -5.99 -1.99
CA LEU A 123 -12.57 -4.52 -1.94
C LEU A 123 -12.32 -3.87 -3.31
N GLY A 124 -12.24 -4.67 -4.38
CA GLY A 124 -12.08 -4.19 -5.75
C GLY A 124 -10.63 -4.14 -6.25
N TRP A 125 -9.67 -4.68 -5.50
CA TRP A 125 -8.30 -4.81 -5.98
C TRP A 125 -8.20 -5.92 -7.03
N LEU A 126 -7.37 -5.70 -8.04
CA LEU A 126 -7.21 -6.56 -9.21
C LEU A 126 -5.86 -7.26 -9.17
N PRO A 127 -5.80 -8.60 -9.23
CA PRO A 127 -4.52 -9.31 -9.28
C PRO A 127 -3.81 -9.05 -10.60
N TRP A 128 -2.52 -8.74 -10.52
CA TRP A 128 -1.66 -8.71 -11.70
C TRP A 128 -1.33 -10.15 -12.13
N LYS A 129 -1.44 -10.45 -13.43
CA LYS A 129 -1.23 -11.80 -13.97
C LYS A 129 -0.03 -11.91 -14.91
N GLY A 130 0.63 -10.79 -15.20
CA GLY A 130 1.81 -10.75 -16.06
C GLY A 130 3.11 -10.88 -15.25
N ASN A 131 4.23 -10.76 -15.95
CA ASN A 131 5.54 -10.79 -15.31
C ASN A 131 5.79 -9.54 -14.44
N LEU A 132 6.53 -9.75 -13.36
CA LEU A 132 6.91 -8.71 -12.42
C LEU A 132 8.40 -8.43 -12.54
N TYR A 133 8.76 -7.14 -12.53
CA TYR A 133 10.15 -6.69 -12.65
C TYR A 133 10.43 -5.55 -11.68
N VAL A 134 11.70 -5.45 -11.28
CA VAL A 134 12.26 -4.31 -10.56
C VAL A 134 13.38 -3.70 -11.39
N GLN A 135 13.36 -2.39 -11.57
CA GLN A 135 14.34 -1.65 -12.32
C GLN A 135 15.37 -0.97 -11.40
N ASN A 136 16.65 -1.34 -11.53
CA ASN A 136 17.74 -0.68 -10.84
C ASN A 136 18.70 -0.06 -11.88
N GLY A 137 18.64 1.25 -12.03
CA GLY A 137 19.34 1.96 -13.09
C GLY A 137 18.91 1.48 -14.48
N GLN A 138 19.84 0.91 -15.24
CA GLN A 138 19.55 0.33 -16.57
C GLN A 138 19.24 -1.17 -16.53
N SER A 139 19.34 -1.81 -15.37
CA SER A 139 19.12 -3.25 -15.21
C SER A 139 17.68 -3.54 -14.81
N LEU A 140 17.11 -4.56 -15.43
CA LEU A 140 15.76 -5.05 -15.16
C LEU A 140 15.87 -6.46 -14.57
N TYR A 141 15.31 -6.65 -13.38
CA TYR A 141 15.33 -7.93 -12.67
C TYR A 141 13.91 -8.48 -12.58
N GLN A 142 13.69 -9.68 -13.11
CA GLN A 142 12.43 -10.38 -12.92
C GLN A 142 12.33 -10.88 -11.49
N THR A 143 11.17 -10.71 -10.89
CA THR A 143 10.84 -11.25 -9.56
C THR A 143 9.85 -12.39 -9.73
N GLU A 144 10.13 -13.50 -9.06
CA GLU A 144 9.29 -14.70 -9.06
C GLU A 144 8.67 -14.86 -7.67
N ASP A 145 7.58 -15.61 -7.58
CA ASP A 145 6.88 -15.94 -6.33
C ASP A 145 6.35 -14.71 -5.54
N VAL A 146 6.05 -13.64 -6.26
CA VAL A 146 5.44 -12.42 -5.69
C VAL A 146 4.06 -12.21 -6.31
N GLU A 147 3.08 -11.90 -5.49
CA GLU A 147 1.74 -11.51 -5.93
C GLU A 147 1.53 -10.01 -5.71
N ILE A 148 1.08 -9.29 -6.73
CA ILE A 148 0.78 -7.86 -6.64
C ILE A 148 -0.68 -7.63 -7.03
N LEU A 149 -1.36 -6.86 -6.19
CA LEU A 149 -2.69 -6.36 -6.48
C LEU A 149 -2.64 -4.88 -6.82
N LEU A 150 -3.44 -4.50 -7.81
CA LEU A 150 -3.55 -3.14 -8.32
C LEU A 150 -4.96 -2.60 -8.10
N TYR A 151 -5.07 -1.33 -7.74
CA TYR A 151 -6.34 -0.61 -7.69
C TYR A 151 -6.29 0.60 -8.61
N PRO A 152 -6.98 0.57 -9.77
CA PRO A 152 -7.04 1.73 -10.66
C PRO A 152 -7.86 2.85 -10.01
N LEU A 153 -7.29 4.05 -9.95
CA LEU A 153 -7.91 5.22 -9.35
C LEU A 153 -8.53 6.17 -10.39
N ASN A 154 -8.28 5.89 -11.68
CA ASN A 154 -8.95 6.57 -12.78
C ASN A 154 -9.41 5.57 -13.86
N LYS A 155 -10.35 6.03 -14.72
CA LYS A 155 -10.97 5.17 -15.75
C LYS A 155 -10.01 4.76 -16.88
N GLU A 156 -9.01 5.57 -17.17
CA GLU A 156 -8.03 5.27 -18.22
C GLU A 156 -7.16 4.10 -17.80
N ILE A 157 -6.60 4.15 -16.61
CA ILE A 157 -5.82 3.04 -16.02
C ILE A 157 -6.69 1.80 -15.84
N GLU A 158 -7.93 1.95 -15.39
CA GLU A 158 -8.86 0.83 -15.24
C GLU A 158 -9.10 0.08 -16.57
N ALA A 159 -9.39 0.81 -17.63
CA ALA A 159 -9.60 0.22 -18.95
C ALA A 159 -8.32 -0.48 -19.46
N TYR A 160 -7.17 0.13 -19.21
CA TYR A 160 -5.88 -0.41 -19.62
C TYR A 160 -5.52 -1.70 -18.86
N LEU A 161 -5.69 -1.74 -17.56
CA LEU A 161 -5.42 -2.92 -16.73
C LEU A 161 -6.32 -4.11 -17.08
N LYS A 162 -7.53 -3.85 -17.58
CA LYS A 162 -8.45 -4.92 -18.04
C LYS A 162 -8.06 -5.53 -19.39
N SER A 163 -7.21 -4.88 -20.18
CA SER A 163 -6.93 -5.28 -21.56
C SER A 163 -5.70 -6.18 -21.71
N GLN A 164 -4.65 -5.95 -20.94
CA GLN A 164 -3.36 -6.63 -21.11
C GLN A 164 -2.60 -6.76 -19.79
N HIS A 165 -1.99 -7.93 -19.56
CA HIS A 165 -1.12 -8.21 -18.42
C HIS A 165 0.19 -8.84 -18.95
N GLN A 166 1.15 -8.00 -19.33
CA GLN A 166 2.45 -8.46 -19.84
C GLN A 166 3.58 -8.16 -18.86
N LEU A 167 3.78 -6.88 -18.55
CA LEU A 167 4.86 -6.41 -17.71
C LEU A 167 4.35 -5.42 -16.68
N LEU A 168 4.67 -5.67 -15.42
CA LEU A 168 4.61 -4.69 -14.34
C LEU A 168 6.02 -4.51 -13.80
N CYS A 169 6.48 -3.27 -13.75
CA CYS A 169 7.79 -2.94 -13.24
C CYS A 169 7.70 -1.80 -12.25
N THR A 170 8.47 -1.89 -11.18
CA THR A 170 8.64 -0.81 -10.20
C THR A 170 10.10 -0.39 -10.11
N ASP A 171 10.36 0.80 -9.56
CA ASP A 171 11.69 1.26 -9.20
C ASP A 171 12.28 0.41 -8.06
N TRP A 172 13.59 0.20 -8.10
CA TRP A 172 14.32 -0.46 -7.03
C TRP A 172 14.31 0.40 -5.77
N ARG A 173 14.16 -0.22 -4.62
CA ARG A 173 14.40 0.39 -3.31
C ARG A 173 15.17 -0.59 -2.42
N GLU A 174 15.95 -0.05 -1.48
CA GLU A 174 16.68 -0.86 -0.51
C GLU A 174 15.72 -1.52 0.49
N GLY A 175 15.97 -2.78 0.79
CA GLY A 175 15.17 -3.61 1.71
C GLY A 175 14.08 -4.36 0.97
N GLU A 176 12.89 -3.83 0.91
CA GLU A 176 11.73 -4.42 0.27
C GLU A 176 11.62 -4.01 -1.20
N LEU A 177 11.61 -4.98 -2.12
CA LEU A 177 11.51 -4.71 -3.56
C LEU A 177 10.08 -4.40 -4.00
N TRP A 178 9.13 -5.09 -3.38
CA TRP A 178 7.70 -4.95 -3.61
C TRP A 178 6.99 -4.57 -2.33
#